data_b6a8fe52c8575d1944c1597e273711ce
#
_entry.id   b6a8fe52c8575d1944c1597e273711ce
#
_cell.length_a   1.000
_cell.length_b   1.000
_cell.length_c   1.000
_cell.angle_alpha   90.00
_cell.angle_beta   90.00
_cell.angle_gamma   90.00
#
_symmetry.space_group_name_H-M   'P 1'
#
loop_
_entity.id
_entity.type
_entity.pdbx_description
1 polymer ?
#
loop_
_entity_poly.entity_id
_entity_poly.type
_entity_poly.pdbx_seq_one_letter_code
_entity_poly.pdbx_strand_id
1 'polypeptide(L)' 'GTTPAAWVGRMRLGHAQRLLEDGEEGLEEVARLAGFADAALLRQHFSRTLGVSPRSYRMRFRAS' A
#
# COMPACT_ATOMS: atom_id res chain seq x y z
N GLY A 1 -19.38 -13.84 3.26
CA GLY A 1 -18.04 -14.12 3.55
C GLY A 1 -17.03 -13.56 2.60
N THR A 2 -15.88 -13.27 3.14
CA THR A 2 -14.75 -12.75 2.39
C THR A 2 -13.91 -13.91 1.89
N THR A 3 -13.48 -13.87 0.63
CA THR A 3 -12.59 -14.90 0.12
C THR A 3 -11.21 -14.74 0.77
N PRO A 4 -10.44 -15.83 0.92
CA PRO A 4 -9.09 -15.73 1.46
C PRO A 4 -8.20 -14.76 0.69
N ALA A 5 -8.34 -14.71 -0.64
CA ALA A 5 -7.56 -13.81 -1.47
C ALA A 5 -7.86 -12.33 -1.16
N ALA A 6 -9.14 -12.00 -0.98
CA ALA A 6 -9.54 -10.63 -0.65
C ALA A 6 -9.02 -10.23 0.73
N TRP A 7 -9.04 -11.16 1.68
CA TRP A 7 -8.55 -10.90 3.03
C TRP A 7 -7.04 -10.64 3.03
N VAL A 8 -6.29 -11.45 2.30
CA VAL A 8 -4.84 -11.28 2.17
C VAL A 8 -4.51 -9.93 1.51
N GLY A 9 -5.29 -9.55 0.50
CA GLY A 9 -5.11 -8.25 -0.15
C GLY A 9 -5.28 -7.08 0.81
N ARG A 10 -6.28 -7.15 1.68
CA ARG A 10 -6.50 -6.11 2.70
C ARG A 10 -5.35 -6.03 3.68
N MET A 11 -4.82 -7.17 4.10
CA MET A 11 -3.69 -7.20 5.01
C MET A 11 -2.46 -6.58 4.38
N ARG A 12 -2.21 -6.89 3.10
CA ARG A 12 -1.08 -6.32 2.38
C ARG A 12 -1.20 -4.82 2.24
N LEU A 13 -2.39 -4.32 1.93
CA LEU A 13 -2.63 -2.89 1.84
C LEU A 13 -2.46 -2.20 3.19
N GLY A 14 -2.95 -2.81 4.25
CA GLY A 14 -2.75 -2.28 5.60
C GLY A 14 -1.29 -2.15 5.97
N HIS A 15 -0.50 -3.17 5.62
CA HIS A 15 0.93 -3.14 5.86
C HIS A 15 1.61 -2.04 5.04
N ALA A 16 1.21 -1.92 3.77
CA ALA A 16 1.74 -0.86 2.91
C ALA A 16 1.41 0.53 3.46
N GLN A 17 0.20 0.72 3.97
CA GLN A 17 -0.20 1.99 4.57
C GLN A 17 0.71 2.36 5.74
N ARG A 18 0.99 1.41 6.62
CA ARG A 18 1.88 1.64 7.76
C ARG A 18 3.28 2.02 7.32
N LEU A 19 3.80 1.32 6.32
CA LEU A 19 5.13 1.62 5.80
C LEU A 19 5.19 3.02 5.19
N LEU A 20 4.12 3.43 4.53
CA LEU A 20 4.05 4.77 3.94
C LEU A 20 3.91 5.86 5.02
N GLU A 21 3.20 5.55 6.10
CA GLU A 21 2.99 6.52 7.18
C GLU A 21 4.23 6.70 8.05
N ASP A 22 4.85 5.61 8.45
CA ASP A 22 5.91 5.62 9.45
C ASP A 22 7.31 5.45 8.87
N GLY A 23 7.43 4.77 7.73
CA GLY A 23 8.72 4.42 7.17
C GLY A 23 9.23 5.40 6.13
N GLU A 24 10.46 5.17 5.70
CA GLU A 24 11.09 5.98 4.66
C GLU A 24 11.39 5.19 3.40
N GLU A 25 10.94 3.94 3.34
CA GLU A 25 11.17 3.07 2.20
C GLU A 25 10.54 3.66 0.92
N GLY A 26 11.22 3.46 -0.20
CA GLY A 26 10.65 3.80 -1.50
C GLY A 26 9.52 2.85 -1.86
N LEU A 27 8.74 3.19 -2.90
CA LEU A 27 7.59 2.39 -3.28
C LEU A 27 7.93 0.95 -3.64
N GLU A 28 9.08 0.73 -4.28
CA GLU A 28 9.51 -0.62 -4.63
C GLU A 28 9.72 -1.46 -3.36
N GLU A 29 10.36 -0.88 -2.37
CA GLU A 29 10.61 -1.57 -1.11
C GLU A 29 9.33 -1.79 -0.33
N VAL A 30 8.45 -0.79 -0.31
CA VAL A 30 7.14 -0.92 0.33
C VAL A 30 6.36 -2.07 -0.29
N ALA A 31 6.35 -2.15 -1.63
CA ALA A 31 5.66 -3.23 -2.33
C ALA A 31 6.21 -4.59 -1.92
N ARG A 32 7.53 -4.71 -1.90
CA ARG A 32 8.19 -5.96 -1.54
C ARG A 32 7.87 -6.37 -0.09
N LEU A 33 7.98 -5.44 0.83
CA LEU A 33 7.72 -5.72 2.25
C LEU A 33 6.25 -6.04 2.52
N ALA A 34 5.36 -5.40 1.79
CA ALA A 34 3.92 -5.61 1.96
C ALA A 34 3.42 -6.86 1.23
N GLY A 35 4.26 -7.49 0.41
CA GLY A 35 3.90 -8.72 -0.26
C GLY A 35 3.36 -8.55 -1.67
N PHE A 36 3.56 -7.39 -2.29
CA PHE A 36 3.21 -7.17 -3.69
C PHE A 36 4.39 -7.54 -4.59
N ALA A 37 4.09 -7.95 -5.80
CA ALA A 37 5.13 -8.35 -6.74
C ALA A 37 6.03 -7.18 -7.14
N ASP A 38 5.45 -5.99 -7.31
CA ASP A 38 6.20 -4.80 -7.67
C ASP A 38 5.42 -3.54 -7.29
N ALA A 39 6.04 -2.38 -7.48
CA ALA A 39 5.40 -1.10 -7.14
C ALA A 39 4.20 -0.80 -8.02
N ALA A 40 4.21 -1.26 -9.27
CA ALA A 40 3.07 -1.05 -10.17
C ALA A 40 1.81 -1.73 -9.63
N LEU A 41 1.97 -2.97 -9.16
CA LEU A 41 0.86 -3.72 -8.59
C LEU A 41 0.38 -3.08 -7.30
N LEU A 42 1.30 -2.62 -6.46
CA LEU A 42 0.96 -1.89 -5.25
C LEU A 42 0.13 -0.65 -5.57
N ARG A 43 0.58 0.15 -6.54
CA ARG A 43 -0.15 1.37 -6.93
C ARG A 43 -1.55 1.04 -7.44
N GLN A 44 -1.67 0.00 -8.25
CA GLN A 44 -2.95 -0.40 -8.80
C GLN A 44 -3.94 -0.78 -7.70
N HIS A 45 -3.54 -1.65 -6.79
CA HIS A 45 -4.40 -2.09 -5.70
C HIS A 45 -4.70 -0.95 -4.72
N PHE A 46 -3.70 -0.16 -4.41
CA PHE A 46 -3.84 0.95 -3.46
C PHE A 46 -4.85 1.97 -3.99
N SER A 47 -4.67 2.40 -5.24
CA SER A 47 -5.57 3.39 -5.85
C SER A 47 -6.99 2.86 -5.99
N ARG A 48 -7.13 1.59 -6.36
CA ARG A 48 -8.45 0.97 -6.53
C ARG A 48 -9.20 0.89 -5.21
N THR A 49 -8.52 0.54 -4.14
CA THR A 49 -9.16 0.31 -2.85
C THR A 49 -9.33 1.60 -2.05
N LEU A 50 -8.33 2.46 -2.06
CA LEU A 50 -8.30 3.66 -1.22
C LEU A 50 -8.60 4.95 -1.98
N GLY A 51 -8.64 4.90 -3.30
CA GLY A 51 -8.93 6.07 -4.10
C GLY A 51 -7.82 7.08 -4.23
N VAL A 52 -6.64 6.79 -3.70
CA VAL A 52 -5.47 7.67 -3.81
C VAL A 52 -4.24 6.83 -4.08
N SER A 53 -3.24 7.44 -4.72
CA SER A 53 -1.99 6.73 -4.98
C SER A 53 -1.17 6.62 -3.68
N PRO A 54 -0.27 5.63 -3.60
CA PRO A 54 0.60 5.52 -2.43
C PRO A 54 1.44 6.76 -2.19
N ARG A 55 1.91 7.38 -3.27
CA ARG A 55 2.69 8.60 -3.17
C ARG A 55 1.88 9.75 -2.57
N SER A 56 0.66 9.95 -3.07
CA SER A 56 -0.23 10.98 -2.55
C SER A 56 -0.58 10.73 -1.09
N TYR A 57 -0.81 9.47 -0.76
CA TYR A 57 -1.10 9.07 0.61
C TYR A 57 0.05 9.42 1.54
N ARG A 58 1.28 9.09 1.16
CA ARG A 58 2.46 9.41 1.97
C ARG A 58 2.61 10.92 2.15
N MET A 59 2.42 11.67 1.07
CA MET A 59 2.54 13.13 1.13
C MET A 59 1.52 13.75 2.08
N ARG A 60 0.30 13.25 2.08
CA ARG A 60 -0.74 13.73 2.99
C ARG A 60 -0.35 13.53 4.45
N PHE A 61 0.18 12.37 4.77
CA PHE A 61 0.59 12.07 6.13
C PHE A 61 1.75 12.93 6.58
N ARG A 62 2.69 13.22 5.68
CA ARG A 62 3.85 14.01 6.02
C ARG A 62 3.58 15.50 6.03
N ALA A 63 2.58 15.93 5.28
CA ALA A 63 2.23 17.35 5.19
C ALA A 63 1.39 17.83 6.37
N SER A 64 0.78 16.91 7.11
CA SER A 64 -0.07 17.28 8.25
C SER A 64 0.72 17.43 9.58
#